data_7b1d704db310840a54ac0755880d9b8a
#
_entry.id   7b1d704db310840a54ac0755880d9b8a
#
_cell.length_a   1.000
_cell.length_b   1.000
_cell.length_c   1.000
_cell.angle_alpha   90.00
_cell.angle_beta   90.00
_cell.angle_gamma   90.00
#
_symmetry.space_group_name_H-M   'P 1'
#
loop_
_entity.id
_entity.type
_entity.pdbx_description
1 polymer ?
#
loop_
_entity_poly.entity_id
_entity_poly.type
_entity_poly.pdbx_seq_one_letter_code
_entity_poly.pdbx_strand_id
1 'polypeptide(L)'
;MTSVLSAPTDTPDIEFASRDRISTLQLERLRWSLQHAYDNVPHYTKAFDDAGVHPTDLKDLSDLAKFPFTAKKDLRENYPFGMFAVPQDKVSRIHASSGTTGRPTVVGYTANDISNWADLIARSLRAGGVKPSDKVHVAYGYGLFTGGLGAHYGAERLGCTVIPMSGGMTDRQIQLIEDFEPDAIMVTPSYMLTIVDAMVKKGIDPAKTSLKTGVFGAEPWTEEMRKEIEKTLDMDAVDIYGLSEVMGPGVAMECVETKDGLHIWEDHFYPEVIDPVTGEVLPDGEEGELVFTSLSKEAMPTIRYRTRDLTRLLPGTARTMRRMQKVTGRTDDMIILRGVNLFPTQIEELILTVPVLAPQFQCVLERAGRMDSLTVLVEARPDAALDTHPIAAATLKKLVKDRIGVSVAVDVVAPAALERSIGKARRLIDNRPTV
;
A
#
# COMPACT_ATOMS: atom_id res chain seq x y z
N MET A 1 -26.10 -26.26 3.25
CA MET A 1 -25.25 -25.56 2.27
C MET A 1 -25.91 -24.22 1.97
N THR A 2 -25.62 -23.21 2.75
CA THR A 2 -26.14 -21.86 2.57
C THR A 2 -25.13 -21.11 1.68
N SER A 3 -25.62 -20.65 0.54
CA SER A 3 -24.93 -19.85 -0.45
C SER A 3 -24.22 -18.64 0.21
N VAL A 4 -22.89 -18.58 0.08
CA VAL A 4 -22.04 -17.48 0.57
C VAL A 4 -22.15 -16.23 -0.33
N LEU A 5 -22.99 -16.26 -1.34
CA LEU A 5 -23.21 -15.16 -2.27
C LEU A 5 -24.62 -14.57 -2.05
N SER A 6 -24.79 -13.81 -0.95
CA SER A 6 -25.89 -12.86 -0.91
C SER A 6 -25.47 -11.64 -1.76
N ALA A 7 -26.39 -11.22 -2.65
CA ALA A 7 -26.26 -10.00 -3.43
C ALA A 7 -25.95 -8.79 -2.52
N PRO A 8 -25.27 -7.75 -3.02
CA PRO A 8 -25.01 -6.54 -2.25
C PRO A 8 -26.35 -6.03 -1.72
N THR A 9 -26.47 -5.97 -0.40
CA THR A 9 -27.59 -5.27 0.22
C THR A 9 -27.48 -3.80 -0.22
N ASP A 10 -28.57 -3.26 -0.77
CA ASP A 10 -28.79 -1.82 -1.03
C ASP A 10 -28.75 -1.04 0.30
N THR A 11 -27.61 -1.03 0.96
CA THR A 11 -27.30 -0.03 1.99
C THR A 11 -27.08 1.26 1.21
N PRO A 12 -27.81 2.34 1.50
CA PRO A 12 -27.51 3.64 0.93
C PRO A 12 -26.03 3.88 1.13
N ASP A 13 -25.32 4.16 0.03
CA ASP A 13 -23.87 4.13 -0.06
C ASP A 13 -23.24 4.92 1.11
N ILE A 14 -22.76 4.19 2.12
CA ILE A 14 -22.14 4.78 3.31
C ILE A 14 -20.98 5.71 2.93
N GLU A 15 -20.37 5.48 1.78
CA GLU A 15 -19.29 6.29 1.23
C GLU A 15 -19.73 7.72 0.85
N PHE A 16 -21.04 7.97 0.73
CA PHE A 16 -21.65 9.29 0.47
C PHE A 16 -22.47 9.80 1.68
N ALA A 17 -22.46 9.10 2.80
CA ALA A 17 -23.20 9.51 3.99
C ALA A 17 -22.60 10.79 4.61
N SER A 18 -23.41 11.53 5.38
CA SER A 18 -22.93 12.70 6.12
C SER A 18 -21.81 12.33 7.10
N ARG A 19 -20.94 13.29 7.42
CA ARG A 19 -19.88 13.08 8.42
C ARG A 19 -20.43 12.66 9.78
N ASP A 20 -21.56 13.21 10.19
CA ASP A 20 -22.21 12.84 11.46
C ASP A 20 -22.62 11.36 11.48
N ARG A 21 -23.18 10.86 10.37
CA ARG A 21 -23.55 9.45 10.24
C ARG A 21 -22.32 8.55 10.28
N ILE A 22 -21.25 8.92 9.55
CA ILE A 22 -19.99 8.18 9.54
C ILE A 22 -19.41 8.17 10.96
N SER A 23 -19.32 9.32 11.64
CA SER A 23 -18.76 9.44 12.99
C SER A 23 -19.55 8.64 14.02
N THR A 24 -20.89 8.64 13.91
CA THR A 24 -21.76 7.82 14.78
C THR A 24 -21.46 6.33 14.61
N LEU A 25 -21.39 5.86 13.36
CA LEU A 25 -21.06 4.47 13.05
C LEU A 25 -19.64 4.10 13.52
N GLN A 26 -18.67 5.00 13.33
CA GLN A 26 -17.30 4.80 13.79
C GLN A 26 -17.26 4.64 15.31
N LEU A 27 -17.96 5.50 16.07
CA LEU A 27 -17.97 5.43 17.53
C LEU A 27 -18.59 4.12 18.04
N GLU A 28 -19.71 3.68 17.42
CA GLU A 28 -20.35 2.40 17.74
C GLU A 28 -19.41 1.22 17.50
N ARG A 29 -18.82 1.14 16.31
CA ARG A 29 -17.92 0.05 15.93
C ARG A 29 -16.61 0.09 16.72
N LEU A 30 -16.11 1.27 17.04
CA LEU A 30 -14.89 1.44 17.83
C LEU A 30 -15.07 0.93 19.26
N ARG A 31 -16.22 1.21 19.89
CA ARG A 31 -16.58 0.65 21.20
C ARG A 31 -16.59 -0.87 21.18
N TRP A 32 -17.19 -1.44 20.14
CA TRP A 32 -17.19 -2.90 19.95
C TRP A 32 -15.76 -3.43 19.75
N SER A 33 -14.96 -2.81 18.89
CA SER A 33 -13.62 -3.28 18.57
C SER A 33 -12.68 -3.25 19.78
N LEU A 34 -12.73 -2.16 20.57
CA LEU A 34 -11.96 -2.05 21.81
C LEU A 34 -12.37 -3.11 22.83
N GLN A 35 -13.68 -3.29 23.04
CA GLN A 35 -14.19 -4.29 23.98
C GLN A 35 -13.82 -5.71 23.52
N HIS A 36 -13.99 -6.00 22.23
CA HIS A 36 -13.65 -7.29 21.64
C HIS A 36 -12.15 -7.61 21.78
N ALA A 37 -11.28 -6.63 21.53
CA ALA A 37 -9.83 -6.76 21.70
C ALA A 37 -9.48 -6.99 23.19
N TYR A 38 -10.06 -6.21 24.09
CA TYR A 38 -9.79 -6.30 25.52
C TYR A 38 -10.21 -7.66 26.11
N ASP A 39 -11.41 -8.14 25.77
CA ASP A 39 -11.96 -9.38 26.32
C ASP A 39 -11.25 -10.65 25.80
N ASN A 40 -10.70 -10.62 24.58
CA ASN A 40 -10.28 -11.84 23.89
C ASN A 40 -8.78 -11.90 23.57
N VAL A 41 -8.05 -10.79 23.66
CA VAL A 41 -6.60 -10.77 23.32
C VAL A 41 -5.77 -10.35 24.53
N PRO A 42 -5.04 -11.28 25.18
CA PRO A 42 -4.28 -10.98 26.40
C PRO A 42 -3.28 -9.82 26.24
N HIS A 43 -2.74 -9.61 25.03
CA HIS A 43 -1.91 -8.47 24.75
C HIS A 43 -2.64 -7.14 24.99
N TYR A 44 -3.88 -7.01 24.48
CA TYR A 44 -4.65 -5.78 24.64
C TYR A 44 -5.17 -5.60 26.06
N THR A 45 -5.62 -6.68 26.73
CA THR A 45 -5.99 -6.62 28.16
C THR A 45 -4.84 -6.03 28.97
N LYS A 46 -3.65 -6.62 28.83
CA LYS A 46 -2.47 -6.14 29.55
C LYS A 46 -2.09 -4.70 29.17
N ALA A 47 -2.06 -4.37 27.88
CA ALA A 47 -1.64 -3.05 27.41
C ALA A 47 -2.59 -1.94 27.89
N PHE A 48 -3.90 -2.21 27.92
CA PHE A 48 -4.90 -1.24 28.41
C PHE A 48 -4.81 -1.08 29.92
N ASP A 49 -4.68 -2.18 30.66
CA ASP A 49 -4.50 -2.14 32.13
C ASP A 49 -3.23 -1.39 32.52
N ASP A 50 -2.11 -1.66 31.84
CA ASP A 50 -0.83 -0.97 32.08
C ASP A 50 -0.94 0.55 31.79
N ALA A 51 -1.75 0.93 30.80
CA ALA A 51 -2.03 2.34 30.47
C ALA A 51 -3.11 2.99 31.36
N GLY A 52 -3.76 2.22 32.21
CA GLY A 52 -4.83 2.69 33.10
C GLY A 52 -6.09 3.11 32.33
N VAL A 53 -6.38 2.48 31.18
CA VAL A 53 -7.55 2.75 30.35
C VAL A 53 -8.41 1.50 30.18
N HIS A 54 -9.71 1.69 30.03
CA HIS A 54 -10.67 0.61 29.80
C HIS A 54 -11.54 0.94 28.58
N PRO A 55 -12.05 -0.02 27.80
CA PRO A 55 -12.94 0.24 26.66
C PRO A 55 -14.10 1.19 26.94
N THR A 56 -14.62 1.19 28.17
CA THR A 56 -15.69 2.10 28.62
C THR A 56 -15.26 3.57 28.73
N ASP A 57 -13.97 3.87 28.65
CA ASP A 57 -13.47 5.25 28.69
C ASP A 57 -13.61 5.96 27.34
N LEU A 58 -13.93 5.20 26.27
CA LEU A 58 -14.26 5.76 24.96
C LEU A 58 -15.67 6.38 24.98
N LYS A 59 -15.77 7.68 25.22
CA LYS A 59 -17.02 8.44 25.18
C LYS A 59 -17.27 9.04 23.80
N ASP A 60 -16.23 9.55 23.19
CA ASP A 60 -16.22 10.09 21.83
C ASP A 60 -14.97 9.60 21.06
N LEU A 61 -14.85 9.95 19.77
CA LEU A 61 -13.79 9.47 18.91
C LEU A 61 -12.40 9.96 19.34
N SER A 62 -12.31 11.15 19.94
CA SER A 62 -11.04 11.72 20.40
C SER A 62 -10.44 10.97 21.59
N ASP A 63 -11.26 10.27 22.36
CA ASP A 63 -10.81 9.45 23.48
C ASP A 63 -9.94 8.27 23.05
N LEU A 64 -9.97 7.89 21.76
CA LEU A 64 -9.11 6.84 21.24
C LEU A 64 -7.61 7.13 21.47
N ALA A 65 -7.23 8.40 21.47
CA ALA A 65 -5.86 8.83 21.75
C ALA A 65 -5.33 8.40 23.12
N LYS A 66 -6.19 8.05 24.07
CA LYS A 66 -5.83 7.55 25.40
C LYS A 66 -5.31 6.10 25.37
N PHE A 67 -5.70 5.33 24.34
CA PHE A 67 -5.34 3.91 24.22
C PHE A 67 -3.94 3.75 23.65
N PRO A 68 -3.20 2.71 24.09
CA PRO A 68 -1.85 2.48 23.62
C PRO A 68 -1.79 2.08 22.14
N PHE A 69 -0.66 2.33 21.50
CA PHE A 69 -0.39 1.89 20.14
C PHE A 69 -0.08 0.41 20.07
N THR A 70 -0.42 -0.19 18.94
CA THR A 70 0.09 -1.48 18.49
C THR A 70 1.16 -1.25 17.43
N ALA A 71 2.25 -1.99 17.50
CA ALA A 71 3.33 -1.94 16.53
C ALA A 71 3.62 -3.33 15.96
N LYS A 72 4.35 -3.39 14.86
CA LYS A 72 4.75 -4.67 14.24
C LYS A 72 5.52 -5.61 15.19
N LYS A 73 6.23 -5.04 16.15
CA LYS A 73 6.91 -5.78 17.21
C LYS A 73 5.93 -6.61 18.04
N ASP A 74 4.80 -6.02 18.43
CA ASP A 74 3.79 -6.68 19.26
C ASP A 74 3.19 -7.89 18.55
N LEU A 75 2.93 -7.78 17.23
CA LEU A 75 2.47 -8.89 16.42
C LEU A 75 3.48 -10.04 16.34
N ARG A 76 4.77 -9.72 16.27
CA ARG A 76 5.85 -10.72 16.23
C ARG A 76 6.09 -11.40 17.58
N GLU A 77 5.97 -10.66 18.67
CA GLU A 77 6.10 -11.19 20.03
C GLU A 77 4.96 -12.14 20.39
N ASN A 78 3.78 -11.91 19.82
CA ASN A 78 2.59 -12.76 19.97
C ASN A 78 2.42 -13.82 18.86
N TYR A 79 3.48 -14.09 18.11
CA TYR A 79 3.47 -15.12 17.05
C TYR A 79 3.22 -16.52 17.62
N PRO A 80 2.43 -17.41 16.97
CA PRO A 80 1.73 -17.13 15.71
C PRO A 80 0.30 -16.61 15.90
N PHE A 81 -0.42 -16.89 16.98
CA PHE A 81 -1.85 -16.67 17.13
C PHE A 81 -2.23 -15.87 18.38
N GLY A 82 -1.27 -15.34 19.11
CA GLY A 82 -1.52 -14.60 20.36
C GLY A 82 -2.29 -13.29 20.20
N MET A 83 -2.45 -12.81 18.95
CA MET A 83 -3.26 -11.64 18.63
C MET A 83 -4.66 -12.00 18.12
N PHE A 84 -5.03 -13.29 18.08
CA PHE A 84 -6.35 -13.69 17.62
C PHE A 84 -7.39 -13.56 18.74
N ALA A 85 -8.51 -12.94 18.40
CA ALA A 85 -9.63 -12.67 19.33
C ALA A 85 -10.75 -13.71 19.22
N VAL A 86 -10.57 -14.75 18.39
CA VAL A 86 -11.54 -15.82 18.21
C VAL A 86 -10.86 -17.18 18.34
N PRO A 87 -11.60 -18.25 18.73
CA PRO A 87 -11.08 -19.62 18.71
C PRO A 87 -10.64 -20.03 17.30
N GLN A 88 -9.68 -20.96 17.21
CA GLN A 88 -9.11 -21.43 15.95
C GLN A 88 -10.13 -22.03 14.98
N ASP A 89 -11.18 -22.66 15.48
CA ASP A 89 -12.26 -23.23 14.67
C ASP A 89 -13.15 -22.18 13.99
N LYS A 90 -13.02 -20.89 14.37
CA LYS A 90 -13.66 -19.74 13.74
C LYS A 90 -12.78 -19.06 12.70
N VAL A 91 -11.49 -19.38 12.66
CA VAL A 91 -10.55 -18.83 11.69
C VAL A 91 -10.68 -19.58 10.36
N SER A 92 -11.18 -18.91 9.34
CA SER A 92 -11.39 -19.47 8.01
C SER A 92 -10.16 -19.35 7.11
N ARG A 93 -9.27 -18.35 7.38
CA ARG A 93 -8.07 -18.12 6.57
C ARG A 93 -6.96 -17.48 7.41
N ILE A 94 -5.73 -17.85 7.07
CA ILE A 94 -4.51 -17.25 7.61
C ILE A 94 -3.68 -16.71 6.46
N HIS A 95 -3.19 -15.47 6.62
CA HIS A 95 -2.16 -14.88 5.78
C HIS A 95 -0.94 -14.51 6.63
N ALA A 96 0.17 -14.22 5.97
CA ALA A 96 1.36 -13.72 6.64
C ALA A 96 2.13 -12.76 5.74
N SER A 97 2.72 -11.72 6.34
CA SER A 97 3.64 -10.85 5.63
C SER A 97 4.99 -11.54 5.44
N SER A 98 5.69 -11.27 4.33
CA SER A 98 7.07 -11.72 4.14
C SER A 98 7.96 -11.03 5.18
N GLY A 99 8.39 -11.76 6.18
CA GLY A 99 9.33 -11.26 7.18
C GLY A 99 10.74 -11.16 6.60
N THR A 100 11.16 -9.98 6.15
CA THR A 100 12.54 -9.74 5.67
C THR A 100 13.59 -9.81 6.79
N THR A 101 13.17 -9.72 8.05
CA THR A 101 14.04 -9.61 9.23
C THR A 101 13.69 -10.56 10.37
N GLY A 102 13.08 -11.73 10.10
CA GLY A 102 12.75 -12.70 11.16
C GLY A 102 11.39 -13.37 10.99
N ARG A 103 10.65 -13.56 12.11
CA ARG A 103 9.34 -14.22 12.09
C ARG A 103 8.33 -13.39 11.28
N PRO A 104 7.51 -14.02 10.40
CA PRO A 104 6.48 -13.32 9.67
C PRO A 104 5.40 -12.78 10.63
N THR A 105 4.70 -11.74 10.20
CA THR A 105 3.49 -11.28 10.88
C THR A 105 2.33 -12.11 10.38
N VAL A 106 1.69 -12.87 11.27
CA VAL A 106 0.53 -13.73 10.94
C VAL A 106 -0.75 -12.94 11.17
N VAL A 107 -1.68 -13.06 10.24
CA VAL A 107 -3.01 -12.43 10.31
C VAL A 107 -4.11 -13.44 10.03
N GLY A 108 -5.15 -13.42 10.85
CA GLY A 108 -6.30 -14.32 10.75
C GLY A 108 -7.56 -13.61 10.26
N TYR A 109 -8.45 -14.39 9.66
CA TYR A 109 -9.75 -13.94 9.17
C TYR A 109 -10.83 -14.94 9.48
N THR A 110 -11.97 -14.48 9.99
CA THR A 110 -13.22 -15.27 10.03
C THR A 110 -13.86 -15.31 8.63
N ALA A 111 -14.92 -16.07 8.46
CA ALA A 111 -15.72 -16.03 7.25
C ALA A 111 -16.34 -14.64 7.01
N ASN A 112 -16.75 -13.95 8.09
CA ASN A 112 -17.28 -12.60 8.03
C ASN A 112 -16.20 -11.58 7.67
N ASP A 113 -15.00 -11.69 8.23
CA ASP A 113 -13.84 -10.85 7.83
C ASP A 113 -13.55 -10.97 6.33
N ILE A 114 -13.59 -12.20 5.77
CA ILE A 114 -13.38 -12.44 4.34
C ILE A 114 -14.49 -11.79 3.51
N SER A 115 -15.75 -11.91 3.95
CA SER A 115 -16.88 -11.28 3.28
C SER A 115 -16.76 -9.76 3.26
N ASN A 116 -16.49 -9.13 4.42
CA ASN A 116 -16.28 -7.70 4.54
C ASN A 116 -15.11 -7.22 3.66
N TRP A 117 -14.02 -7.99 3.64
CA TRP A 117 -12.87 -7.66 2.79
C TRP A 117 -13.20 -7.74 1.29
N ALA A 118 -13.98 -8.73 0.87
CA ALA A 118 -14.45 -8.82 -0.51
C ALA A 118 -15.33 -7.60 -0.89
N ASP A 119 -16.20 -7.15 0.02
CA ASP A 119 -17.03 -5.94 -0.19
C ASP A 119 -16.17 -4.67 -0.29
N LEU A 120 -15.14 -4.54 0.55
CA LEU A 120 -14.21 -3.42 0.53
C LEU A 120 -13.42 -3.33 -0.79
N ILE A 121 -12.93 -4.47 -1.29
CA ILE A 121 -12.24 -4.50 -2.59
C ILE A 121 -13.22 -4.25 -3.74
N ALA A 122 -14.43 -4.80 -3.72
CA ALA A 122 -15.45 -4.51 -4.73
C ALA A 122 -15.77 -3.01 -4.80
N ARG A 123 -15.92 -2.36 -3.62
CA ARG A 123 -16.08 -0.90 -3.49
C ARG A 123 -14.86 -0.17 -4.06
N SER A 124 -13.65 -0.61 -3.72
CA SER A 124 -12.40 -0.03 -4.21
C SER A 124 -12.30 -0.11 -5.74
N LEU A 125 -12.57 -1.27 -6.32
CA LEU A 125 -12.54 -1.47 -7.76
C LEU A 125 -13.56 -0.56 -8.47
N ARG A 126 -14.79 -0.47 -7.93
CA ARG A 126 -15.81 0.44 -8.45
C ARG A 126 -15.37 1.91 -8.39
N ALA A 127 -14.75 2.33 -7.28
CA ALA A 127 -14.19 3.68 -7.13
C ALA A 127 -13.07 3.94 -8.13
N GLY A 128 -12.26 2.92 -8.44
CA GLY A 128 -11.20 2.97 -9.45
C GLY A 128 -11.69 2.90 -10.90
N GLY A 129 -13.01 2.83 -11.14
CA GLY A 129 -13.58 2.82 -12.49
C GLY A 129 -13.85 1.44 -13.09
N VAL A 130 -13.54 0.35 -12.38
CA VAL A 130 -13.84 -1.02 -12.81
C VAL A 130 -15.34 -1.29 -12.70
N LYS A 131 -15.91 -1.92 -13.71
CA LYS A 131 -17.35 -2.17 -13.83
C LYS A 131 -17.68 -3.65 -13.64
N PRO A 132 -18.90 -3.97 -13.19
CA PRO A 132 -19.41 -5.34 -13.30
C PRO A 132 -19.26 -5.85 -14.74
N SER A 133 -18.93 -7.12 -14.91
CA SER A 133 -18.63 -7.78 -16.18
C SER A 133 -17.26 -7.50 -16.79
N ASP A 134 -16.48 -6.54 -16.28
CA ASP A 134 -15.09 -6.37 -16.71
C ASP A 134 -14.26 -7.64 -16.39
N LYS A 135 -13.27 -7.89 -17.22
CA LYS A 135 -12.24 -8.92 -16.96
C LYS A 135 -11.09 -8.29 -16.18
N VAL A 136 -10.81 -8.81 -14.99
CA VAL A 136 -9.75 -8.31 -14.12
C VAL A 136 -8.58 -9.28 -14.08
N HIS A 137 -7.43 -8.84 -14.60
CA HIS A 137 -6.18 -9.58 -14.55
C HIS A 137 -5.47 -9.34 -13.22
N VAL A 138 -5.36 -10.39 -12.39
CA VAL A 138 -4.73 -10.30 -11.07
C VAL A 138 -3.28 -10.77 -11.17
N ALA A 139 -2.34 -9.82 -11.18
CA ALA A 139 -0.91 -10.05 -11.22
C ALA A 139 -0.22 -9.85 -9.84
N TYR A 140 -0.99 -9.81 -8.76
CA TYR A 140 -0.48 -9.93 -7.39
C TYR A 140 -0.25 -11.39 -7.01
N GLY A 141 0.78 -11.67 -6.21
CA GLY A 141 1.08 -13.01 -5.72
C GLY A 141 -0.06 -13.62 -4.90
N TYR A 142 -0.42 -14.85 -5.22
CA TYR A 142 -1.30 -15.69 -4.42
C TYR A 142 -0.49 -16.45 -3.35
N GLY A 143 -1.14 -16.89 -2.29
CA GLY A 143 -0.51 -17.62 -1.19
C GLY A 143 -0.64 -16.87 0.14
N LEU A 144 0.42 -16.83 0.95
CA LEU A 144 0.37 -16.18 2.27
C LEU A 144 0.25 -14.65 2.20
N PHE A 145 0.69 -14.04 1.11
CA PHE A 145 0.50 -12.62 0.88
C PHE A 145 -0.97 -12.29 0.61
N THR A 146 -1.46 -11.16 1.14
CA THR A 146 -2.88 -10.78 1.07
C THR A 146 -3.33 -10.26 -0.30
N GLY A 147 -2.39 -9.79 -1.14
CA GLY A 147 -2.70 -9.06 -2.38
C GLY A 147 -3.54 -9.85 -3.37
N GLY A 148 -3.10 -11.06 -3.76
CA GLY A 148 -3.75 -11.85 -4.80
C GLY A 148 -5.16 -12.30 -4.42
N LEU A 149 -5.32 -12.90 -3.23
CA LEU A 149 -6.65 -13.38 -2.78
C LEU A 149 -7.60 -12.22 -2.45
N GLY A 150 -7.10 -11.11 -1.89
CA GLY A 150 -7.93 -9.93 -1.67
C GLY A 150 -8.50 -9.39 -2.98
N ALA A 151 -7.64 -9.17 -3.98
CA ALA A 151 -8.03 -8.74 -5.32
C ALA A 151 -9.05 -9.69 -5.96
N HIS A 152 -8.78 -10.99 -5.91
CA HIS A 152 -9.62 -12.04 -6.50
C HIS A 152 -11.05 -12.01 -5.96
N TYR A 153 -11.23 -12.16 -4.64
CA TYR A 153 -12.56 -12.22 -4.04
C TYR A 153 -13.34 -10.91 -4.22
N GLY A 154 -12.66 -9.78 -4.20
CA GLY A 154 -13.32 -8.50 -4.42
C GLY A 154 -13.76 -8.29 -5.86
N ALA A 155 -12.97 -8.70 -6.85
CA ALA A 155 -13.35 -8.64 -8.24
C ALA A 155 -14.55 -9.55 -8.55
N GLU A 156 -14.55 -10.80 -8.02
CA GLU A 156 -15.72 -11.68 -8.10
C GLU A 156 -16.96 -11.09 -7.43
N ARG A 157 -16.78 -10.44 -6.25
CA ARG A 157 -17.87 -9.77 -5.51
C ARG A 157 -18.46 -8.60 -6.30
N LEU A 158 -17.65 -7.89 -7.05
CA LEU A 158 -18.12 -6.81 -7.95
C LEU A 158 -18.88 -7.36 -9.16
N GLY A 159 -18.72 -8.64 -9.51
CA GLY A 159 -19.31 -9.26 -10.69
C GLY A 159 -18.38 -9.29 -11.90
N CYS A 160 -17.08 -9.20 -11.68
CA CYS A 160 -16.05 -9.29 -12.72
C CYS A 160 -15.66 -10.74 -13.02
N THR A 161 -15.10 -10.96 -14.21
CA THR A 161 -14.39 -12.20 -14.54
C THR A 161 -12.94 -12.07 -14.11
N VAL A 162 -12.45 -12.94 -13.24
CA VAL A 162 -11.08 -12.89 -12.73
C VAL A 162 -10.15 -13.78 -13.55
N ILE A 163 -8.99 -13.22 -13.95
CA ILE A 163 -7.86 -13.96 -14.52
C ILE A 163 -6.78 -14.07 -13.43
N PRO A 164 -6.69 -15.21 -12.69
CA PRO A 164 -5.87 -15.34 -11.48
C PRO A 164 -4.43 -15.77 -11.83
N MET A 165 -3.70 -14.91 -12.53
CA MET A 165 -2.37 -15.24 -13.05
C MET A 165 -1.29 -15.32 -11.96
N SER A 166 -1.42 -14.56 -10.87
CA SER A 166 -0.37 -14.35 -9.87
C SER A 166 0.78 -13.45 -10.38
N GLY A 167 1.76 -13.17 -9.52
CA GLY A 167 2.94 -12.39 -9.90
C GLY A 167 4.00 -13.20 -10.65
N GLY A 168 4.87 -12.53 -11.37
CA GLY A 168 5.95 -13.15 -12.14
C GLY A 168 5.52 -13.71 -13.49
N MET A 169 6.38 -14.53 -14.10
CA MET A 169 6.16 -15.15 -15.42
C MET A 169 5.76 -14.12 -16.49
N THR A 170 6.55 -13.08 -16.68
CA THR A 170 6.22 -11.90 -17.50
C THR A 170 5.73 -12.24 -18.91
N ASP A 171 6.34 -13.21 -19.58
CA ASP A 171 5.89 -13.65 -20.90
C ASP A 171 4.46 -14.22 -20.89
N ARG A 172 4.10 -14.91 -19.79
CA ARG A 172 2.75 -15.45 -19.61
C ARG A 172 1.74 -14.36 -19.31
N GLN A 173 2.12 -13.31 -18.54
CA GLN A 173 1.28 -12.14 -18.34
C GLN A 173 0.90 -11.51 -19.68
N ILE A 174 1.90 -11.24 -20.52
CA ILE A 174 1.72 -10.64 -21.84
C ILE A 174 0.79 -11.51 -22.70
N GLN A 175 1.08 -12.82 -22.79
CA GLN A 175 0.24 -13.74 -23.54
C GLN A 175 -1.22 -13.69 -23.10
N LEU A 176 -1.50 -13.71 -21.78
CA LEU A 176 -2.87 -13.68 -21.26
C LEU A 176 -3.57 -12.32 -21.45
N ILE A 177 -2.80 -11.23 -21.47
CA ILE A 177 -3.34 -9.89 -21.80
C ILE A 177 -3.78 -9.87 -23.28
N GLU A 178 -3.00 -10.47 -24.19
CA GLU A 178 -3.37 -10.57 -25.60
C GLU A 178 -4.52 -11.56 -25.85
N ASP A 179 -4.46 -12.76 -25.24
CA ASP A 179 -5.43 -13.84 -25.51
C ASP A 179 -6.81 -13.59 -24.84
N PHE A 180 -6.83 -13.01 -23.64
CA PHE A 180 -8.05 -12.85 -22.85
C PHE A 180 -8.60 -11.43 -22.85
N GLU A 181 -7.84 -10.46 -23.34
CA GLU A 181 -8.23 -9.06 -23.45
C GLU A 181 -8.88 -8.52 -22.17
N PRO A 182 -8.15 -8.48 -21.01
CA PRO A 182 -8.67 -7.93 -19.77
C PRO A 182 -8.93 -6.43 -19.87
N ASP A 183 -10.00 -5.96 -19.20
CA ASP A 183 -10.32 -4.53 -19.10
C ASP A 183 -9.52 -3.82 -18.01
N ALA A 184 -9.19 -4.55 -16.93
CA ALA A 184 -8.43 -4.02 -15.80
C ALA A 184 -7.31 -4.95 -15.37
N ILE A 185 -6.25 -4.37 -14.80
CA ILE A 185 -5.14 -5.12 -14.19
C ILE A 185 -4.89 -4.64 -12.75
N MET A 186 -4.64 -5.59 -11.84
CA MET A 186 -4.21 -5.32 -10.47
C MET A 186 -2.77 -5.81 -10.30
N VAL A 187 -1.83 -4.91 -10.09
CA VAL A 187 -0.39 -5.19 -10.15
C VAL A 187 0.40 -4.13 -9.37
N THR A 188 1.66 -4.42 -8.99
CA THR A 188 2.54 -3.36 -8.47
C THR A 188 3.01 -2.44 -9.60
N PRO A 189 3.17 -1.13 -9.36
CA PRO A 189 3.56 -0.20 -10.43
C PRO A 189 4.91 -0.55 -11.07
N SER A 190 5.89 -0.96 -10.27
CA SER A 190 7.21 -1.38 -10.80
C SER A 190 7.13 -2.63 -11.68
N TYR A 191 6.24 -3.57 -11.34
CA TYR A 191 6.08 -4.78 -12.15
C TYR A 191 5.30 -4.49 -13.44
N MET A 192 4.35 -3.54 -13.43
CA MET A 192 3.69 -3.08 -14.66
C MET A 192 4.71 -2.53 -15.66
N LEU A 193 5.64 -1.70 -15.22
CA LEU A 193 6.71 -1.20 -16.10
C LEU A 193 7.61 -2.34 -16.64
N THR A 194 7.84 -3.37 -15.83
CA THR A 194 8.55 -4.58 -16.30
C THR A 194 7.78 -5.32 -17.41
N ILE A 195 6.46 -5.40 -17.30
CA ILE A 195 5.59 -5.98 -18.34
C ILE A 195 5.63 -5.12 -19.60
N VAL A 196 5.55 -3.80 -19.45
CA VAL A 196 5.68 -2.84 -20.58
C VAL A 196 7.01 -2.99 -21.30
N ASP A 197 8.13 -3.00 -20.57
CA ASP A 197 9.47 -3.20 -21.15
C ASP A 197 9.54 -4.50 -21.98
N ALA A 198 8.92 -5.56 -21.47
CA ALA A 198 8.91 -6.86 -22.15
C ALA A 198 7.99 -6.86 -23.38
N MET A 199 6.84 -6.15 -23.35
CA MET A 199 5.97 -5.95 -24.51
C MET A 199 6.71 -5.23 -25.64
N VAL A 200 7.35 -4.10 -25.33
CA VAL A 200 8.13 -3.31 -26.31
C VAL A 200 9.25 -4.16 -26.93
N LYS A 201 9.94 -4.96 -26.11
CA LYS A 201 11.00 -5.87 -26.58
C LYS A 201 10.49 -6.94 -27.57
N LYS A 202 9.22 -7.32 -27.45
CA LYS A 202 8.53 -8.26 -28.36
C LYS A 202 7.92 -7.57 -29.57
N GLY A 203 8.01 -6.25 -29.69
CA GLY A 203 7.37 -5.47 -30.75
C GLY A 203 5.87 -5.29 -30.56
N ILE A 204 5.36 -5.51 -29.35
CA ILE A 204 3.96 -5.27 -28.98
C ILE A 204 3.83 -3.83 -28.52
N ASP A 205 2.85 -3.10 -29.06
CA ASP A 205 2.53 -1.73 -28.66
C ASP A 205 1.66 -1.77 -27.39
N PRO A 206 2.15 -1.34 -26.20
CA PRO A 206 1.37 -1.40 -24.97
C PRO A 206 0.07 -0.59 -25.01
N ALA A 207 0.03 0.52 -25.76
CA ALA A 207 -1.15 1.37 -25.90
C ALA A 207 -2.30 0.71 -26.68
N LYS A 208 -2.03 -0.40 -27.35
CA LYS A 208 -3.04 -1.17 -28.11
C LYS A 208 -3.60 -2.37 -27.36
N THR A 209 -3.25 -2.53 -26.10
CA THR A 209 -3.86 -3.56 -25.24
C THR A 209 -5.32 -3.21 -24.92
N SER A 210 -6.05 -4.18 -24.44
CA SER A 210 -7.46 -3.99 -24.00
C SER A 210 -7.59 -3.27 -22.66
N LEU A 211 -6.48 -3.08 -21.93
CA LEU A 211 -6.44 -2.50 -20.59
C LEU A 211 -6.94 -1.05 -20.58
N LYS A 212 -7.92 -0.77 -19.74
CA LYS A 212 -8.51 0.57 -19.52
C LYS A 212 -8.21 1.11 -18.13
N THR A 213 -8.03 0.21 -17.16
CA THR A 213 -7.81 0.58 -15.76
C THR A 213 -6.70 -0.24 -15.16
N GLY A 214 -5.70 0.42 -14.58
CA GLY A 214 -4.68 -0.18 -13.74
C GLY A 214 -4.89 0.20 -12.27
N VAL A 215 -5.01 -0.81 -11.41
CA VAL A 215 -5.10 -0.62 -9.95
C VAL A 215 -3.77 -1.00 -9.35
N PHE A 216 -3.03 0.00 -8.90
CA PHE A 216 -1.65 -0.11 -8.45
C PHE A 216 -1.54 0.06 -6.95
N GLY A 217 -0.66 -0.70 -6.32
CA GLY A 217 -0.41 -0.61 -4.88
C GLY A 217 0.67 -1.56 -4.41
N ALA A 218 0.70 -1.80 -3.10
CA ALA A 218 1.67 -2.63 -2.39
C ALA A 218 3.08 -2.01 -2.27
N GLU A 219 3.39 -0.96 -2.99
CA GLU A 219 4.61 -0.17 -2.88
C GLU A 219 4.31 1.31 -3.11
N PRO A 220 5.08 2.24 -2.52
CA PRO A 220 4.99 3.66 -2.87
C PRO A 220 5.36 3.88 -4.35
N TRP A 221 4.68 4.81 -5.00
CA TRP A 221 4.95 5.22 -6.38
C TRP A 221 4.56 6.68 -6.60
N THR A 222 5.19 7.34 -7.56
CA THR A 222 5.10 8.79 -7.74
C THR A 222 4.07 9.19 -8.80
N GLU A 223 3.70 10.47 -8.83
CA GLU A 223 2.85 11.03 -9.90
C GLU A 223 3.54 10.98 -11.27
N GLU A 224 4.86 11.09 -11.30
CA GLU A 224 5.65 10.96 -12.53
C GLU A 224 5.54 9.55 -13.09
N MET A 225 5.61 8.53 -12.23
CA MET A 225 5.39 7.13 -12.62
C MET A 225 3.96 6.89 -13.10
N ARG A 226 2.94 7.51 -12.47
CA ARG A 226 1.55 7.48 -12.96
C ARG A 226 1.47 7.98 -14.39
N LYS A 227 2.00 9.16 -14.65
CA LYS A 227 2.00 9.79 -15.99
C LYS A 227 2.69 8.91 -17.02
N GLU A 228 3.78 8.26 -16.65
CA GLU A 228 4.49 7.32 -17.54
C GLU A 228 3.64 6.10 -17.87
N ILE A 229 3.02 5.47 -16.87
CA ILE A 229 2.14 4.31 -17.05
C ILE A 229 0.92 4.70 -17.92
N GLU A 230 0.22 5.77 -17.56
CA GLU A 230 -0.98 6.24 -18.29
C GLU A 230 -0.66 6.56 -19.75
N LYS A 231 0.45 7.28 -19.99
CA LYS A 231 0.88 7.64 -21.34
C LYS A 231 1.26 6.41 -22.18
N THR A 232 1.92 5.43 -21.57
CA THR A 232 2.47 4.27 -22.29
C THR A 232 1.39 3.24 -22.62
N LEU A 233 0.39 3.09 -21.75
CA LEU A 233 -0.66 2.07 -21.86
C LEU A 233 -2.01 2.63 -22.31
N ASP A 234 -2.17 3.95 -22.39
CA ASP A 234 -3.44 4.64 -22.70
C ASP A 234 -4.59 4.17 -21.78
N MET A 235 -4.34 4.14 -20.46
CA MET A 235 -5.29 3.69 -19.46
C MET A 235 -5.30 4.60 -18.22
N ASP A 236 -6.36 4.53 -17.42
CA ASP A 236 -6.40 5.15 -16.09
C ASP A 236 -5.57 4.38 -15.08
N ALA A 237 -4.66 5.04 -14.37
CA ALA A 237 -3.86 4.46 -13.30
C ALA A 237 -4.31 5.02 -11.94
N VAL A 238 -4.81 4.15 -11.06
CA VAL A 238 -5.33 4.52 -9.74
C VAL A 238 -4.60 3.76 -8.62
N ASP A 239 -4.49 4.41 -7.47
CA ASP A 239 -3.77 3.89 -6.31
C ASP A 239 -4.70 3.16 -5.36
N ILE A 240 -4.28 1.97 -4.87
CA ILE A 240 -4.93 1.21 -3.82
C ILE A 240 -3.99 0.99 -2.65
N TYR A 241 -4.43 1.36 -1.46
CA TYR A 241 -3.65 1.20 -0.24
C TYR A 241 -4.21 0.10 0.66
N GLY A 242 -3.33 -0.60 1.33
CA GLY A 242 -3.64 -1.55 2.38
C GLY A 242 -2.41 -2.25 2.93
N LEU A 243 -2.59 -2.90 4.06
CA LEU A 243 -1.56 -3.68 4.74
C LEU A 243 -2.21 -4.89 5.40
N SER A 244 -1.48 -6.01 5.41
CA SER A 244 -1.98 -7.29 5.92
C SER A 244 -2.41 -7.20 7.39
N GLU A 245 -1.71 -6.41 8.19
CA GLU A 245 -1.94 -6.25 9.62
C GLU A 245 -3.31 -5.64 9.94
N VAL A 246 -3.84 -4.80 9.06
CA VAL A 246 -5.16 -4.16 9.24
C VAL A 246 -6.25 -4.96 8.53
N MET A 247 -6.10 -5.25 7.22
CA MET A 247 -7.06 -6.06 6.46
C MET A 247 -6.40 -6.75 5.25
N GLY A 248 -5.57 -6.06 4.49
CA GLY A 248 -5.04 -6.39 3.19
C GLY A 248 -5.21 -5.20 2.25
N PRO A 249 -5.17 -5.35 0.92
CA PRO A 249 -5.53 -4.27 0.00
C PRO A 249 -6.98 -3.83 0.21
N GLY A 250 -7.28 -2.58 -0.13
CA GLY A 250 -8.63 -2.01 -0.03
C GLY A 250 -8.98 -1.42 1.33
N VAL A 251 -7.99 -0.94 2.08
CA VAL A 251 -8.20 -0.06 3.24
C VAL A 251 -8.53 1.35 2.76
N ALA A 252 -7.84 1.80 1.71
CA ALA A 252 -8.15 3.05 1.02
C ALA A 252 -7.97 2.89 -0.49
N MET A 253 -8.67 3.73 -1.24
CA MET A 253 -8.68 3.70 -2.70
C MET A 253 -8.81 5.09 -3.30
N GLU A 254 -8.07 5.34 -4.34
CA GLU A 254 -8.21 6.52 -5.18
C GLU A 254 -9.46 6.44 -6.06
N CYS A 255 -10.12 7.55 -6.27
CA CYS A 255 -11.27 7.61 -7.18
C CYS A 255 -10.78 8.02 -8.57
N VAL A 256 -11.24 7.29 -9.58
CA VAL A 256 -10.85 7.57 -10.98
C VAL A 256 -11.26 8.97 -11.43
N GLU A 257 -12.31 9.53 -10.85
CA GLU A 257 -12.85 10.85 -11.20
C GLU A 257 -11.91 12.00 -10.82
N THR A 258 -11.14 11.84 -9.72
CA THR A 258 -10.35 12.94 -9.14
C THR A 258 -8.86 12.65 -9.04
N LYS A 259 -8.46 11.41 -8.75
CA LYS A 259 -7.07 10.97 -8.56
C LYS A 259 -6.28 11.91 -7.62
N ASP A 260 -6.94 12.39 -6.56
CA ASP A 260 -6.45 13.45 -5.67
C ASP A 260 -6.18 12.96 -4.22
N GLY A 261 -5.86 11.69 -4.09
CA GLY A 261 -5.62 10.97 -2.84
C GLY A 261 -6.65 9.85 -2.62
N LEU A 262 -6.35 8.97 -1.66
CA LEU A 262 -7.07 7.73 -1.46
C LEU A 262 -8.15 7.90 -0.38
N HIS A 263 -9.42 7.69 -0.73
CA HIS A 263 -10.51 7.65 0.24
C HIS A 263 -10.37 6.43 1.14
N ILE A 264 -10.32 6.68 2.44
CA ILE A 264 -10.27 5.63 3.47
C ILE A 264 -11.69 5.14 3.70
N TRP A 265 -11.90 3.82 3.73
CA TRP A 265 -13.20 3.24 4.04
C TRP A 265 -13.48 3.35 5.54
N GLU A 266 -13.85 4.58 5.98
CA GLU A 266 -13.98 4.99 7.37
C GLU A 266 -15.08 4.26 8.14
N ASP A 267 -15.95 3.54 7.48
CA ASP A 267 -16.89 2.62 8.10
C ASP A 267 -16.23 1.34 8.65
N HIS A 268 -15.06 0.97 8.13
CA HIS A 268 -14.30 -0.21 8.55
C HIS A 268 -12.96 0.11 9.22
N PHE A 269 -12.44 1.31 9.01
CA PHE A 269 -11.13 1.73 9.50
C PHE A 269 -11.19 3.14 10.07
N TYR A 270 -10.70 3.32 11.30
CA TYR A 270 -10.53 4.65 11.88
C TYR A 270 -9.09 5.11 11.69
N PRO A 271 -8.83 6.17 10.90
CA PRO A 271 -7.50 6.70 10.70
C PRO A 271 -7.16 7.77 11.73
N GLU A 272 -5.92 7.78 12.18
CA GLU A 272 -5.24 8.88 12.87
C GLU A 272 -3.95 9.20 12.12
N VAL A 273 -3.49 10.43 12.17
CA VAL A 273 -2.12 10.82 11.81
C VAL A 273 -1.45 11.33 13.08
N ILE A 274 -0.27 10.85 13.38
CA ILE A 274 0.45 11.18 14.61
C ILE A 274 1.84 11.74 14.31
N ASP A 275 2.36 12.55 15.22
CA ASP A 275 3.77 12.84 15.25
C ASP A 275 4.56 11.54 15.52
N PRO A 276 5.49 11.12 14.65
CA PRO A 276 6.17 9.84 14.77
C PRO A 276 7.08 9.73 16.01
N VAL A 277 7.46 10.85 16.61
CA VAL A 277 8.36 10.93 17.77
C VAL A 277 7.57 11.00 19.08
N THR A 278 6.61 11.94 19.17
CA THR A 278 5.83 12.15 20.41
C THR A 278 4.64 11.22 20.51
N GLY A 279 4.09 10.75 19.39
CA GLY A 279 2.86 9.96 19.34
C GLY A 279 1.58 10.80 19.50
N GLU A 280 1.70 12.12 19.53
CA GLU A 280 0.52 13.01 19.60
C GLU A 280 -0.26 12.97 18.28
N VAL A 281 -1.60 12.97 18.38
CA VAL A 281 -2.48 13.02 17.21
C VAL A 281 -2.41 14.41 16.60
N LEU A 282 -2.12 14.46 15.29
CA LEU A 282 -2.04 15.70 14.54
C LEU A 282 -3.40 16.07 13.91
N PRO A 283 -3.69 17.37 13.75
CA PRO A 283 -4.86 17.82 13.00
C PRO A 283 -4.86 17.34 11.55
N ASP A 284 -6.05 17.16 10.97
CA ASP A 284 -6.20 16.89 9.54
C ASP A 284 -5.46 17.97 8.71
N GLY A 285 -4.71 17.54 7.70
CA GLY A 285 -3.88 18.40 6.84
C GLY A 285 -2.40 18.44 7.25
N GLU A 286 -2.06 18.07 8.47
CA GLU A 286 -0.65 17.96 8.90
C GLU A 286 -0.07 16.60 8.52
N GLU A 287 1.24 16.59 8.17
CA GLU A 287 1.95 15.37 7.80
C GLU A 287 2.49 14.66 9.03
N GLY A 288 2.27 13.36 9.08
CA GLY A 288 2.77 12.50 10.14
C GLY A 288 2.64 11.01 9.82
N GLU A 289 2.85 10.16 10.81
CA GLU A 289 2.71 8.71 10.68
C GLU A 289 1.24 8.30 10.72
N LEU A 290 0.81 7.53 9.73
CA LEU A 290 -0.54 6.98 9.66
C LEU A 290 -0.72 5.85 10.68
N VAL A 291 -1.85 5.90 11.38
CA VAL A 291 -2.27 4.91 12.36
C VAL A 291 -3.68 4.44 12.02
N PHE A 292 -3.93 3.14 12.10
CA PHE A 292 -5.27 2.59 11.89
C PHE A 292 -5.78 1.81 13.09
N THR A 293 -7.08 1.96 13.36
CA THR A 293 -7.86 1.05 14.19
C THR A 293 -8.90 0.36 13.31
N SER A 294 -8.93 -0.98 13.31
CA SER A 294 -9.96 -1.75 12.62
C SER A 294 -11.28 -1.67 13.41
N LEU A 295 -12.39 -1.48 12.70
CA LEU A 295 -13.72 -1.28 13.29
C LEU A 295 -14.65 -2.50 13.17
N SER A 296 -14.26 -3.50 12.38
CA SER A 296 -15.13 -4.64 12.06
C SER A 296 -14.38 -5.96 11.91
N LYS A 297 -13.10 -6.00 12.27
CA LYS A 297 -12.28 -7.21 12.13
C LYS A 297 -12.44 -8.12 13.35
N GLU A 298 -12.96 -9.33 13.13
CA GLU A 298 -13.29 -10.27 14.21
C GLU A 298 -12.10 -11.12 14.63
N ALA A 299 -11.38 -11.73 13.66
CA ALA A 299 -10.34 -12.69 14.00
C ALA A 299 -9.13 -12.06 14.68
N MET A 300 -8.73 -10.87 14.24
CA MET A 300 -7.58 -10.16 14.75
C MET A 300 -7.85 -8.65 14.74
N PRO A 301 -8.55 -8.11 15.76
CA PRO A 301 -8.76 -6.69 15.89
C PRO A 301 -7.40 -5.98 16.02
N THR A 302 -7.28 -4.83 15.38
CA THR A 302 -6.05 -4.03 15.37
C THR A 302 -6.37 -2.66 15.95
N ILE A 303 -5.78 -2.32 17.09
CA ILE A 303 -6.02 -1.07 17.80
C ILE A 303 -4.82 -0.16 17.67
N ARG A 304 -5.04 1.05 17.14
CA ARG A 304 -4.02 2.09 16.97
C ARG A 304 -2.69 1.55 16.40
N TYR A 305 -2.79 0.83 15.29
CA TYR A 305 -1.62 0.21 14.65
C TYR A 305 -0.78 1.25 13.92
N ARG A 306 0.48 1.38 14.31
CA ARG A 306 1.48 2.24 13.68
C ARG A 306 1.95 1.63 12.37
N THR A 307 1.55 2.22 11.24
CA THR A 307 1.87 1.70 9.90
C THR A 307 3.30 1.99 9.47
N ARG A 308 3.90 3.03 10.02
CA ARG A 308 5.17 3.65 9.61
C ARG A 308 5.06 4.44 8.29
N ASP A 309 3.93 4.47 7.64
CA ASP A 309 3.72 5.24 6.42
C ASP A 309 3.47 6.71 6.75
N LEU A 310 4.12 7.61 6.00
CA LEU A 310 3.95 9.06 6.16
C LEU A 310 2.91 9.58 5.16
N THR A 311 1.93 10.29 5.69
CA THR A 311 0.84 10.89 4.93
C THR A 311 0.18 12.01 5.73
N ARG A 312 -0.90 12.57 5.21
CA ARG A 312 -1.83 13.47 5.89
C ARG A 312 -3.26 13.13 5.56
N LEU A 313 -4.18 13.39 6.49
CA LEU A 313 -5.62 13.25 6.25
C LEU A 313 -6.17 14.52 5.61
N LEU A 314 -7.02 14.34 4.60
CA LEU A 314 -7.64 15.41 3.83
C LEU A 314 -9.16 15.23 3.82
N PRO A 315 -9.93 16.30 3.64
CA PRO A 315 -11.39 16.19 3.44
C PRO A 315 -11.74 15.31 2.25
N GLY A 316 -12.91 14.67 2.28
CA GLY A 316 -13.45 13.93 1.14
C GLY A 316 -13.71 14.83 -0.08
N THR A 317 -13.67 14.25 -1.28
CA THR A 317 -13.94 14.92 -2.57
C THR A 317 -15.00 14.16 -3.36
N ALA A 318 -14.62 13.17 -4.17
CA ALA A 318 -15.56 12.32 -4.89
C ALA A 318 -16.49 11.52 -3.95
N ARG A 319 -16.07 11.31 -2.71
CA ARG A 319 -16.85 10.70 -1.62
C ARG A 319 -16.70 11.52 -0.34
N THR A 320 -17.61 11.34 0.63
CA THR A 320 -17.61 12.11 1.89
C THR A 320 -16.55 11.62 2.89
N MET A 321 -16.08 10.38 2.76
CA MET A 321 -15.05 9.82 3.62
C MET A 321 -13.73 10.56 3.44
N ARG A 322 -12.95 10.74 4.52
CA ARG A 322 -11.64 11.39 4.47
C ARG A 322 -10.71 10.63 3.53
N ARG A 323 -9.78 11.38 2.96
CA ARG A 323 -8.72 10.85 2.14
C ARG A 323 -7.39 10.87 2.88
N MET A 324 -6.55 9.91 2.59
CA MET A 324 -5.13 10.05 2.84
C MET A 324 -4.43 10.56 1.57
N GLN A 325 -3.46 11.45 1.74
CA GLN A 325 -2.56 11.79 0.65
C GLN A 325 -1.75 10.54 0.27
N LYS A 326 -1.31 10.45 -0.96
CA LYS A 326 -0.38 9.39 -1.40
C LYS A 326 0.80 9.31 -0.42
N VAL A 327 1.19 8.09 -0.05
CA VAL A 327 2.29 7.87 0.89
C VAL A 327 3.58 8.48 0.35
N THR A 328 4.17 9.40 1.09
CA THR A 328 5.39 10.11 0.70
C THR A 328 6.65 9.31 1.03
N GLY A 329 6.55 8.40 2.00
CA GLY A 329 7.64 7.52 2.44
C GLY A 329 7.25 6.75 3.69
N ARG A 330 8.21 6.00 4.23
CA ARG A 330 8.04 5.26 5.48
C ARG A 330 9.08 5.71 6.50
N THR A 331 8.69 5.83 7.76
CA THR A 331 9.64 6.23 8.82
C THR A 331 10.79 5.23 9.00
N ASP A 332 10.59 3.96 8.63
CA ASP A 332 11.60 2.89 8.68
C ASP A 332 12.43 2.74 7.38
N ASP A 333 12.01 3.37 6.27
CA ASP A 333 12.77 3.45 5.01
C ASP A 333 13.49 4.81 4.87
N MET A 334 13.38 5.66 5.87
CA MET A 334 14.03 6.97 5.89
C MET A 334 15.55 6.81 6.00
N ILE A 335 16.25 7.34 5.03
CA ILE A 335 17.71 7.38 5.02
C ILE A 335 18.14 8.68 5.73
N ILE A 336 18.86 8.55 6.83
CA ILE A 336 19.50 9.69 7.46
C ILE A 336 20.92 9.78 6.90
N LEU A 337 21.17 10.76 6.03
CA LEU A 337 22.46 10.94 5.41
C LEU A 337 23.04 12.30 5.81
N ARG A 338 24.07 12.31 6.68
CA ARG A 338 24.75 13.52 7.16
C ARG A 338 23.78 14.56 7.76
N GLY A 339 22.79 14.08 8.54
CA GLY A 339 21.79 14.93 9.20
C GLY A 339 20.62 15.38 8.30
N VAL A 340 20.56 14.91 7.05
CA VAL A 340 19.45 15.15 6.15
C VAL A 340 18.61 13.86 6.05
N ASN A 341 17.31 13.97 6.28
CA ASN A 341 16.35 12.91 6.07
C ASN A 341 15.95 12.87 4.59
N LEU A 342 16.06 11.72 3.96
CA LEU A 342 15.63 11.53 2.58
C LEU A 342 14.92 10.19 2.41
N PHE A 343 14.02 10.12 1.44
CA PHE A 343 13.28 8.91 1.08
C PHE A 343 13.60 8.49 -0.35
N PRO A 344 13.62 7.16 -0.65
CA PRO A 344 13.81 6.69 -2.01
C PRO A 344 12.80 7.26 -3.02
N THR A 345 11.56 7.55 -2.60
CA THR A 345 10.53 8.20 -3.43
C THR A 345 10.94 9.58 -3.92
N GLN A 346 11.62 10.38 -3.11
CA GLN A 346 12.15 11.69 -3.53
C GLN A 346 13.23 11.55 -4.61
N ILE A 347 14.06 10.50 -4.51
CA ILE A 347 15.05 10.20 -5.56
C ILE A 347 14.33 9.76 -6.85
N GLU A 348 13.28 8.93 -6.75
CA GLU A 348 12.48 8.50 -7.90
C GLU A 348 11.87 9.68 -8.66
N GLU A 349 11.25 10.62 -7.95
CA GLU A 349 10.71 11.84 -8.56
C GLU A 349 11.75 12.60 -9.39
N LEU A 350 12.97 12.76 -8.84
CA LEU A 350 14.05 13.46 -9.53
C LEU A 350 14.57 12.66 -10.74
N ILE A 351 14.68 11.32 -10.64
CA ILE A 351 15.07 10.46 -11.75
C ILE A 351 14.14 10.66 -12.94
N LEU A 352 12.83 10.62 -12.71
CA LEU A 352 11.81 10.71 -13.75
C LEU A 352 11.74 12.10 -14.43
N THR A 353 12.35 13.14 -13.84
CA THR A 353 12.52 14.43 -14.49
C THR A 353 13.68 14.47 -15.49
N VAL A 354 14.56 13.46 -15.51
CA VAL A 354 15.71 13.37 -16.44
C VAL A 354 15.37 12.45 -17.59
N PRO A 355 15.10 12.94 -18.81
CA PRO A 355 14.47 12.17 -19.89
C PRO A 355 15.19 10.88 -20.32
N VAL A 356 16.51 10.82 -20.14
CA VAL A 356 17.33 9.65 -20.54
C VAL A 356 17.43 8.58 -19.44
N LEU A 357 16.88 8.83 -18.25
CA LEU A 357 16.85 7.88 -17.13
C LEU A 357 15.54 7.08 -17.11
N ALA A 358 15.67 5.80 -16.78
CA ALA A 358 14.56 4.90 -16.58
C ALA A 358 14.10 4.90 -15.10
N PRO A 359 12.86 4.45 -14.79
CA PRO A 359 12.35 4.42 -13.42
C PRO A 359 13.00 3.33 -12.53
N GLN A 360 13.86 2.50 -13.10
CA GLN A 360 14.55 1.45 -12.37
C GLN A 360 15.80 2.00 -11.70
N PHE A 361 15.80 1.99 -10.37
CA PHE A 361 16.92 2.46 -9.57
C PHE A 361 17.05 1.74 -8.23
N GLN A 362 18.21 1.89 -7.61
CA GLN A 362 18.51 1.45 -6.24
C GLN A 362 19.34 2.51 -5.52
N CYS A 363 19.03 2.74 -4.27
CA CYS A 363 19.81 3.54 -3.33
C CYS A 363 20.71 2.62 -2.52
N VAL A 364 22.01 2.66 -2.73
CA VAL A 364 23.00 1.87 -1.98
C VAL A 364 23.63 2.74 -0.92
N LEU A 365 23.38 2.39 0.35
CA LEU A 365 23.89 3.11 1.51
C LEU A 365 25.09 2.35 2.09
N GLU A 366 26.20 3.04 2.23
CA GLU A 366 27.44 2.46 2.72
C GLU A 366 28.07 3.37 3.79
N ARG A 367 28.96 2.81 4.60
CA ARG A 367 29.75 3.56 5.57
C ARG A 367 31.22 3.34 5.34
N ALA A 368 31.90 4.39 4.85
CA ALA A 368 33.36 4.41 4.72
C ALA A 368 33.96 5.18 5.90
N GLY A 369 34.60 4.44 6.80
CA GLY A 369 35.14 5.00 8.05
C GLY A 369 34.02 5.56 8.96
N ARG A 370 33.96 6.88 9.12
CA ARG A 370 32.97 7.55 9.98
C ARG A 370 31.83 8.23 9.21
N MET A 371 31.85 8.16 7.89
CA MET A 371 30.90 8.90 7.07
C MET A 371 30.03 7.96 6.25
N ASP A 372 28.74 8.21 6.29
CA ASP A 372 27.78 7.54 5.42
C ASP A 372 27.80 8.15 4.02
N SER A 373 27.74 7.29 3.02
CA SER A 373 27.64 7.65 1.60
C SER A 373 26.44 6.96 0.97
N LEU A 374 25.81 7.65 0.03
CA LEU A 374 24.70 7.12 -0.75
C LEU A 374 25.09 7.15 -2.23
N THR A 375 24.96 5.99 -2.88
CA THR A 375 25.08 5.85 -4.33
C THR A 375 23.72 5.53 -4.91
N VAL A 376 23.26 6.33 -5.87
CA VAL A 376 22.05 6.05 -6.65
C VAL A 376 22.48 5.32 -7.92
N LEU A 377 22.16 4.02 -8.00
CA LEU A 377 22.27 3.24 -9.22
C LEU A 377 20.98 3.43 -10.00
N VAL A 378 21.04 3.91 -11.24
CA VAL A 378 19.85 4.16 -12.06
C VAL A 378 20.10 3.67 -13.50
N GLU A 379 19.10 3.02 -14.09
CA GLU A 379 19.20 2.58 -15.48
C GLU A 379 18.99 3.72 -16.47
N ALA A 380 19.74 3.66 -17.58
CA ALA A 380 19.43 4.46 -18.74
C ALA A 380 18.21 3.89 -19.47
N ARG A 381 17.45 4.72 -20.19
CA ARG A 381 16.43 4.22 -21.13
C ARG A 381 17.09 3.48 -22.30
N PRO A 382 16.42 2.50 -22.91
CA PRO A 382 17.01 1.70 -23.98
C PRO A 382 17.46 2.48 -25.23
N ASP A 383 16.84 3.63 -25.48
CA ASP A 383 17.13 4.55 -26.58
C ASP A 383 18.14 5.64 -26.23
N ALA A 384 18.61 5.69 -24.97
CA ALA A 384 19.57 6.68 -24.53
C ALA A 384 20.98 6.41 -25.08
N ALA A 385 21.58 7.40 -25.72
CA ALA A 385 22.95 7.30 -26.20
C ALA A 385 23.97 7.27 -25.05
N LEU A 386 24.99 6.43 -25.12
CA LEU A 386 25.98 6.21 -24.05
C LEU A 386 26.72 7.49 -23.60
N ASP A 387 26.94 8.43 -24.52
CA ASP A 387 27.58 9.72 -24.20
C ASP A 387 26.69 10.65 -23.37
N THR A 388 25.39 10.39 -23.29
CA THR A 388 24.45 11.13 -22.43
C THR A 388 24.48 10.68 -20.96
N HIS A 389 24.99 9.47 -20.65
CA HIS A 389 24.99 8.91 -19.31
C HIS A 389 25.76 9.77 -18.28
N PRO A 390 26.98 10.28 -18.55
CA PRO A 390 27.69 11.15 -17.62
C PRO A 390 26.96 12.48 -17.36
N ILE A 391 26.29 13.01 -18.39
CA ILE A 391 25.49 14.24 -18.29
C ILE A 391 24.26 14.02 -17.41
N ALA A 392 23.57 12.89 -17.63
CA ALA A 392 22.41 12.51 -16.80
C ALA A 392 22.80 12.27 -15.34
N ALA A 393 23.90 11.58 -15.07
CA ALA A 393 24.44 11.38 -13.73
C ALA A 393 24.75 12.72 -13.04
N ALA A 394 25.42 13.63 -13.73
CA ALA A 394 25.73 14.98 -13.21
C ALA A 394 24.45 15.79 -12.94
N THR A 395 23.48 15.70 -13.85
CA THR A 395 22.17 16.36 -13.70
C THR A 395 21.43 15.86 -12.47
N LEU A 396 21.26 14.54 -12.33
CA LEU A 396 20.57 13.95 -11.19
C LEU A 396 21.29 14.25 -9.87
N LYS A 397 22.62 14.16 -9.84
CA LYS A 397 23.43 14.53 -8.67
C LYS A 397 23.19 16.00 -8.25
N LYS A 398 23.10 16.91 -9.21
CA LYS A 398 22.78 18.32 -8.95
C LYS A 398 21.36 18.48 -8.43
N LEU A 399 20.37 17.84 -9.05
CA LEU A 399 18.98 17.89 -8.61
C LEU A 399 18.81 17.39 -7.17
N VAL A 400 19.44 16.27 -6.81
CA VAL A 400 19.42 15.75 -5.42
C VAL A 400 20.03 16.80 -4.46
N LYS A 401 21.17 17.39 -4.83
CA LYS A 401 21.80 18.43 -4.00
C LYS A 401 20.92 19.67 -3.84
N ASP A 402 20.30 20.12 -4.91
CA ASP A 402 19.53 21.38 -4.93
C ASP A 402 18.14 21.19 -4.27
N ARG A 403 17.50 20.03 -4.40
CA ARG A 403 16.14 19.78 -3.92
C ARG A 403 16.08 19.12 -2.56
N ILE A 404 17.01 18.21 -2.27
CA ILE A 404 17.03 17.44 -1.00
C ILE A 404 18.10 17.99 -0.05
N GLY A 405 19.11 18.69 -0.55
CA GLY A 405 20.16 19.31 0.26
C GLY A 405 21.37 18.43 0.55
N VAL A 406 21.42 17.20 0.03
CA VAL A 406 22.49 16.23 0.29
C VAL A 406 23.24 15.86 -1.00
N SER A 407 24.55 15.61 -0.88
CA SER A 407 25.35 15.14 -2.02
C SER A 407 25.40 13.63 -2.04
N VAL A 408 25.10 13.04 -3.20
CA VAL A 408 25.12 11.59 -3.47
C VAL A 408 26.06 11.28 -4.63
N ALA A 409 26.50 10.02 -4.75
CA ALA A 409 27.03 9.50 -5.99
C ALA A 409 25.88 9.05 -6.90
N VAL A 410 26.05 9.12 -8.21
CA VAL A 410 25.08 8.63 -9.19
C VAL A 410 25.81 7.84 -10.26
N ASP A 411 25.43 6.61 -10.43
CA ASP A 411 25.95 5.72 -11.46
C ASP A 411 24.82 5.35 -12.42
N VAL A 412 24.92 5.77 -13.66
CA VAL A 412 23.99 5.39 -14.73
C VAL A 412 24.44 4.07 -15.33
N VAL A 413 23.63 3.03 -15.16
CA VAL A 413 23.91 1.68 -15.63
C VAL A 413 23.13 1.38 -16.91
N ALA A 414 23.55 0.31 -17.62
CA ALA A 414 22.87 -0.12 -18.84
C ALA A 414 21.42 -0.54 -18.58
N PRO A 415 20.53 -0.44 -19.58
CA PRO A 415 19.18 -0.99 -19.48
C PRO A 415 19.17 -2.45 -19.05
N ALA A 416 18.26 -2.84 -18.17
CA ALA A 416 18.11 -4.18 -17.59
C ALA A 416 19.33 -4.67 -16.76
N ALA A 417 20.19 -3.78 -16.28
CA ALA A 417 21.32 -4.12 -15.42
C ALA A 417 20.89 -4.35 -13.95
N LEU A 418 19.81 -3.72 -13.50
CA LEU A 418 19.28 -3.92 -12.17
C LEU A 418 18.27 -5.08 -12.13
N GLU A 419 18.29 -5.83 -11.02
CA GLU A 419 17.38 -6.96 -10.84
C GLU A 419 15.92 -6.47 -10.85
N ARG A 420 15.08 -7.13 -11.63
CA ARG A 420 13.64 -6.84 -11.71
C ARG A 420 12.92 -7.53 -10.57
N SER A 421 12.15 -6.76 -9.80
CA SER A 421 11.25 -7.31 -8.80
C SER A 421 10.02 -7.93 -9.46
N ILE A 422 9.64 -9.11 -9.01
CA ILE A 422 8.35 -9.76 -9.36
C ILE A 422 7.23 -9.34 -8.40
N GLY A 423 7.53 -8.48 -7.44
CA GLY A 423 6.63 -7.95 -6.43
C GLY A 423 7.01 -6.52 -6.07
N LYS A 424 7.30 -6.28 -4.79
CA LYS A 424 7.75 -4.95 -4.33
C LYS A 424 9.18 -4.67 -4.77
N ALA A 425 9.43 -3.49 -5.33
CA ALA A 425 10.78 -3.06 -5.67
C ALA A 425 11.63 -2.85 -4.40
N ARG A 426 12.84 -3.40 -4.40
CA ARG A 426 13.81 -3.12 -3.34
C ARG A 426 14.60 -1.87 -3.70
N ARG A 427 14.14 -0.73 -3.21
CA ARG A 427 14.71 0.59 -3.51
C ARG A 427 15.92 0.95 -2.65
N LEU A 428 16.06 0.35 -1.46
CA LEU A 428 17.16 0.62 -0.53
C LEU A 428 17.96 -0.65 -0.25
N ILE A 429 19.28 -0.56 -0.41
CA ILE A 429 20.27 -1.53 0.00
C ILE A 429 21.15 -0.87 1.05
N ASP A 430 21.03 -1.28 2.30
CA ASP A 430 21.85 -0.78 3.40
C ASP A 430 22.99 -1.78 3.69
N ASN A 431 24.19 -1.40 3.26
CA ASN A 431 25.42 -2.18 3.45
C ASN A 431 26.25 -1.66 4.64
N ARG A 432 25.66 -0.78 5.47
CA ARG A 432 26.37 -0.31 6.66
C ARG A 432 26.55 -1.45 7.66
N PRO A 433 27.70 -1.54 8.37
CA PRO A 433 27.86 -2.50 9.44
C PRO A 433 26.76 -2.32 10.50
N THR A 434 26.09 -3.41 10.85
CA THR A 434 25.20 -3.44 12.01
C THR A 434 26.02 -3.19 13.29
N VAL A 435 25.67 -2.16 14.04
CA VAL A 435 26.30 -1.83 15.33
C VAL A 435 25.77 -2.77 16.40
#